data_3419daa71f5f997519bdbc21f2845a3e
#
_entry.id   3419daa71f5f997519bdbc21f2845a3e
#
_cell.length_a   1.000
_cell.length_b   1.000
_cell.length_c   1.000
_cell.angle_alpha   90.00
_cell.angle_beta   90.00
_cell.angle_gamma   90.00
#
_symmetry.space_group_name_H-M   'P 1'
#
loop_
_entity.id
_entity.type
_entity.pdbx_description
1 polymer ?
#
loop_
_entity_poly.entity_id
_entity_poly.type
_entity_poly.pdbx_seq_one_letter_code
_entity_poly.pdbx_strand_id
1 'polypeptide(L)'
;MRGLWRWLASRFDARRLVFVDESGFHTSMTRLRARAPKGKRAYGKVPKNRGKNTTLIAAITLEGAMGTSMSVEGATDSEAFEAYVEHFLAPSLREGQVVVLDGLGAHRPKRIRELIEARGADLVFLPSYSPDLNPIEEAFSKVKALVRKEGARVREALVEAIGRALRAVTPEDAASYFAHAGYWPQDQPL
;
A
#
# COMPACT_ATOMS: atom_id res chain seq x y z
N MET A 1 -13.20 18.79 5.45
CA MET A 1 -11.83 18.39 5.04
C MET A 1 -11.83 17.51 3.79
N ARG A 2 -12.65 16.46 3.67
CA ARG A 2 -12.69 15.56 2.47
C ARG A 2 -13.03 16.28 1.15
N GLY A 3 -13.95 17.27 1.16
CA GLY A 3 -14.27 18.09 -0.02
C GLY A 3 -13.11 18.96 -0.48
N LEU A 4 -12.38 19.55 0.46
CA LEU A 4 -11.15 20.31 0.16
C LEU A 4 -10.05 19.40 -0.42
N TRP A 5 -9.89 18.17 0.11
CA TRP A 5 -8.96 17.21 -0.43
C TRP A 5 -9.30 16.85 -1.88
N ARG A 6 -10.55 16.50 -2.19
CA ARG A 6 -10.98 16.18 -3.56
C ARG A 6 -10.72 17.33 -4.54
N TRP A 7 -10.96 18.57 -4.08
CA TRP A 7 -10.65 19.76 -4.87
C TRP A 7 -9.14 19.94 -5.09
N LEU A 8 -8.31 19.72 -4.06
CA LEU A 8 -6.86 19.74 -4.20
C LEU A 8 -6.37 18.58 -5.08
N ALA A 9 -6.85 17.37 -4.84
CA ALA A 9 -6.48 16.17 -5.58
C ALA A 9 -6.80 16.26 -7.08
N SER A 10 -7.90 16.94 -7.44
CA SER A 10 -8.25 17.17 -8.85
C SER A 10 -7.27 18.07 -9.61
N ARG A 11 -6.34 18.73 -8.90
CA ARG A 11 -5.29 19.57 -9.49
C ARG A 11 -3.96 18.84 -9.69
N PHE A 12 -3.82 17.66 -9.11
CA PHE A 12 -2.63 16.84 -9.30
C PHE A 12 -2.86 15.87 -10.45
N ASP A 13 -1.89 15.75 -11.34
CA ASP A 13 -1.85 14.64 -12.29
C ASP A 13 -1.62 13.34 -11.52
N ALA A 14 -2.48 12.35 -11.71
CA ALA A 14 -2.37 11.07 -11.04
C ALA A 14 -1.02 10.37 -11.27
N ARG A 15 -0.34 10.66 -12.39
CA ARG A 15 1.01 10.16 -12.71
C ARG A 15 2.08 10.65 -11.74
N ARG A 16 1.84 11.76 -11.05
CA ARG A 16 2.76 12.33 -10.06
C ARG A 16 2.53 11.82 -8.65
N LEU A 17 1.39 11.16 -8.39
CA LEU A 17 1.02 10.71 -7.05
C LEU A 17 1.71 9.40 -6.67
N VAL A 18 2.26 9.36 -5.46
CA VAL A 18 2.88 8.19 -4.83
C VAL A 18 2.19 7.96 -3.49
N PHE A 19 1.29 6.99 -3.42
CA PHE A 19 0.62 6.64 -2.16
C PHE A 19 1.44 5.63 -1.39
N VAL A 20 1.66 5.89 -0.10
CA VAL A 20 2.42 5.02 0.80
C VAL A 20 1.57 4.68 2.00
N ASP A 21 1.57 3.40 2.38
CA ASP A 21 0.83 2.93 3.54
C ASP A 21 1.40 1.61 4.08
N GLU A 22 0.86 1.13 5.19
CA GLU A 22 1.27 -0.06 5.90
C GLU A 22 0.18 -1.11 5.92
N SER A 23 0.58 -2.39 5.84
CA SER A 23 -0.37 -3.50 5.93
C SER A 23 0.20 -4.69 6.67
N GLY A 24 -0.58 -5.21 7.63
CA GLY A 24 -0.20 -6.37 8.44
C GLY A 24 -0.51 -7.70 7.75
N PHE A 25 0.43 -8.65 7.89
CA PHE A 25 0.34 -10.04 7.43
C PHE A 25 0.76 -11.00 8.54
N HIS A 26 0.28 -12.24 8.50
CA HIS A 26 0.65 -13.27 9.48
C HIS A 26 0.50 -14.69 8.89
N THR A 27 1.21 -15.65 9.46
CA THR A 27 1.26 -17.03 8.97
C THR A 27 -0.04 -17.82 9.13
N SER A 28 -0.99 -17.32 9.90
CA SER A 28 -2.32 -17.94 10.01
C SER A 28 -3.33 -17.43 8.98
N MET A 29 -2.90 -16.56 8.04
CA MET A 29 -3.79 -16.13 6.94
C MET A 29 -4.21 -17.30 6.09
N THR A 30 -5.52 -17.40 5.81
CA THR A 30 -6.13 -18.46 5.01
C THR A 30 -7.27 -17.90 4.18
N ARG A 31 -7.73 -18.64 3.19
CA ARG A 31 -8.87 -18.26 2.37
C ARG A 31 -10.10 -18.02 3.24
N LEU A 32 -10.75 -16.88 3.05
CA LEU A 32 -11.95 -16.51 3.82
C LEU A 32 -13.24 -17.09 3.23
N ARG A 33 -13.17 -17.54 1.96
CA ARG A 33 -14.33 -18.07 1.22
C ARG A 33 -13.90 -19.27 0.39
N ALA A 34 -14.83 -20.23 0.23
CA ALA A 34 -14.68 -21.39 -0.65
C ALA A 34 -16.04 -21.68 -1.33
N ARG A 35 -16.00 -22.39 -2.44
CA ARG A 35 -17.21 -22.87 -3.13
C ARG A 35 -17.43 -24.33 -2.76
N ALA A 36 -18.70 -24.70 -2.58
CA ALA A 36 -19.17 -26.06 -2.40
C ALA A 36 -20.41 -26.30 -3.27
N PRO A 37 -20.76 -27.56 -3.60
CA PRO A 37 -22.01 -27.89 -4.27
C PRO A 37 -23.21 -27.29 -3.52
N LYS A 38 -24.29 -26.98 -4.25
CA LYS A 38 -25.53 -26.46 -3.68
C LYS A 38 -26.00 -27.34 -2.52
N GLY A 39 -26.32 -26.74 -1.38
CA GLY A 39 -26.74 -27.43 -0.17
C GLY A 39 -25.62 -28.05 0.68
N LYS A 40 -24.35 -27.93 0.26
CA LYS A 40 -23.21 -28.42 1.06
C LYS A 40 -22.37 -27.26 1.58
N ARG A 41 -21.77 -27.44 2.76
CA ARG A 41 -20.88 -26.45 3.39
C ARG A 41 -19.44 -26.71 2.98
N ALA A 42 -18.72 -25.65 2.65
CA ALA A 42 -17.27 -25.74 2.47
C ALA A 42 -16.57 -25.75 3.83
N TYR A 43 -15.67 -26.72 4.03
CA TYR A 43 -14.88 -26.83 5.25
C TYR A 43 -13.39 -26.52 4.94
N GLY A 44 -12.70 -25.91 5.90
CA GLY A 44 -11.27 -25.63 5.80
C GLY A 44 -10.62 -25.62 7.18
N LYS A 45 -9.32 -25.94 7.24
CA LYS A 45 -8.53 -25.87 8.46
C LYS A 45 -7.93 -24.47 8.58
N VAL A 46 -8.09 -23.84 9.75
CA VAL A 46 -7.49 -22.53 10.06
C VAL A 46 -6.42 -22.75 11.13
N PRO A 47 -5.18 -22.29 10.89
CA PRO A 47 -4.11 -22.36 11.89
C PRO A 47 -4.48 -21.54 13.14
N LYS A 48 -4.30 -22.13 14.33
CA LYS A 48 -4.56 -21.43 15.59
C LYS A 48 -3.53 -20.38 15.94
N ASN A 49 -2.25 -20.65 15.66
CA ASN A 49 -1.16 -19.77 16.01
C ASN A 49 -0.92 -18.75 14.90
N ARG A 50 -1.05 -17.47 15.25
CA ARG A 50 -0.82 -16.35 14.33
C ARG A 50 0.67 -16.12 14.01
N GLY A 51 1.56 -16.56 14.89
CA GLY A 51 2.95 -16.12 14.86
C GLY A 51 3.08 -14.61 15.10
N LYS A 52 4.29 -14.09 14.97
CA LYS A 52 4.52 -12.65 14.96
C LYS A 52 3.93 -12.04 13.68
N ASN A 53 3.42 -10.82 13.80
CA ASN A 53 2.96 -10.06 12.65
C ASN A 53 4.15 -9.70 11.73
N THR A 54 3.91 -9.66 10.43
CA THR A 54 4.82 -9.08 9.44
C THR A 54 4.14 -7.87 8.86
N THR A 55 4.69 -6.69 9.08
CA THR A 55 4.16 -5.45 8.51
C THR A 55 4.88 -5.16 7.20
N LEU A 56 4.11 -4.96 6.16
CA LEU A 56 4.57 -4.48 4.86
C LEU A 56 4.35 -2.99 4.79
N ILE A 57 5.39 -2.23 4.49
CA ILE A 57 5.32 -0.84 4.07
C ILE A 57 5.53 -0.83 2.56
N ALA A 58 4.67 -0.18 1.81
CA ALA A 58 4.77 -0.15 0.36
C ALA A 58 4.28 1.17 -0.22
N ALA A 59 4.76 1.47 -1.42
CA ALA A 59 4.28 2.57 -2.24
C ALA A 59 3.57 2.05 -3.48
N ILE A 60 2.53 2.76 -3.94
CA ILE A 60 1.89 2.53 -5.23
C ILE A 60 1.94 3.80 -6.07
N THR A 61 2.26 3.62 -7.35
CA THR A 61 2.20 4.66 -8.38
C THR A 61 1.32 4.19 -9.53
N LEU A 62 0.86 5.11 -10.34
CA LEU A 62 0.07 4.79 -11.52
C LEU A 62 0.86 3.97 -12.55
N GLU A 63 2.17 4.20 -12.67
CA GLU A 63 3.03 3.58 -13.68
C GLU A 63 3.64 2.24 -13.25
N GLY A 64 4.03 2.14 -12.01
CA GLY A 64 4.93 1.07 -11.55
C GLY A 64 4.33 0.13 -10.53
N ALA A 65 3.04 0.22 -10.28
CA ALA A 65 2.42 -0.58 -9.25
C ALA A 65 3.20 -0.49 -7.92
N MET A 66 3.47 -1.61 -7.24
CA MET A 66 4.05 -1.61 -5.91
C MET A 66 5.59 -1.83 -5.92
N GLY A 67 6.32 -0.98 -6.65
CA GLY A 67 7.76 -1.16 -6.87
C GLY A 67 8.63 -1.00 -5.61
N THR A 68 8.23 -0.13 -4.68
CA THR A 68 9.02 0.20 -3.49
C THR A 68 8.34 -0.37 -2.25
N SER A 69 8.96 -1.36 -1.63
CA SER A 69 8.37 -2.05 -0.47
C SER A 69 9.42 -2.57 0.51
N MET A 70 9.07 -2.61 1.79
CA MET A 70 9.86 -3.19 2.87
C MET A 70 8.96 -3.99 3.81
N SER A 71 9.42 -5.14 4.28
CA SER A 71 8.72 -5.93 5.29
C SER A 71 9.50 -5.95 6.60
N VAL A 72 8.83 -5.66 7.71
CA VAL A 72 9.39 -5.70 9.06
C VAL A 72 8.65 -6.72 9.92
N GLU A 73 9.36 -7.32 10.89
CA GLU A 73 8.73 -8.19 11.88
C GLU A 73 8.12 -7.36 13.00
N GLY A 74 6.85 -7.59 13.30
CA GLY A 74 6.12 -6.84 14.30
C GLY A 74 5.32 -5.67 13.72
N ALA A 75 5.01 -4.71 14.58
CA ALA A 75 4.45 -3.42 14.18
C ALA A 75 5.57 -2.50 13.66
N THR A 76 5.22 -1.65 12.72
CA THR A 76 6.12 -0.58 12.30
C THR A 76 6.17 0.48 13.38
N ASP A 77 7.36 0.84 13.79
CA ASP A 77 7.64 2.04 14.60
C ASP A 77 8.13 3.19 13.71
N SER A 78 8.33 4.35 14.30
CA SER A 78 8.79 5.53 13.58
C SER A 78 10.18 5.37 12.97
N GLU A 79 11.05 4.54 13.58
CA GLU A 79 12.40 4.29 13.07
C GLU A 79 12.38 3.41 11.84
N ALA A 80 11.57 2.35 11.84
CA ALA A 80 11.40 1.46 10.69
C ALA A 80 10.77 2.20 9.50
N PHE A 81 9.80 3.09 9.76
CA PHE A 81 9.21 3.90 8.71
C PHE A 81 10.20 4.93 8.14
N GLU A 82 11.00 5.58 9.00
CA GLU A 82 12.07 6.49 8.56
C GLU A 82 13.11 5.76 7.71
N ALA A 83 13.55 4.58 8.14
CA ALA A 83 14.47 3.74 7.38
C ALA A 83 13.89 3.34 6.01
N TYR A 84 12.61 3.01 5.94
CA TYR A 84 11.92 2.77 4.67
C TYR A 84 11.95 4.00 3.76
N VAL A 85 11.63 5.17 4.31
CA VAL A 85 11.65 6.41 3.51
C VAL A 85 13.07 6.72 3.03
N GLU A 86 14.07 6.62 3.88
CA GLU A 86 15.45 6.98 3.57
C GLU A 86 16.09 6.02 2.55
N HIS A 87 15.90 4.70 2.73
CA HIS A 87 16.63 3.70 1.95
C HIS A 87 15.86 3.15 0.74
N PHE A 88 14.54 3.25 0.74
CA PHE A 88 13.71 2.67 -0.32
C PHE A 88 12.90 3.72 -1.07
N LEU A 89 12.09 4.53 -0.37
CA LEU A 89 11.18 5.46 -1.02
C LEU A 89 11.93 6.63 -1.66
N ALA A 90 12.69 7.40 -0.87
CA ALA A 90 13.35 8.61 -1.33
C ALA A 90 14.29 8.38 -2.54
N PRO A 91 15.09 7.28 -2.60
CA PRO A 91 15.88 6.99 -3.79
C PRO A 91 15.08 6.72 -5.06
N SER A 92 13.82 6.31 -4.94
CA SER A 92 12.92 6.02 -6.07
C SER A 92 12.11 7.23 -6.54
N LEU A 93 12.07 8.30 -5.75
CA LEU A 93 11.31 9.49 -6.08
C LEU A 93 11.95 10.29 -7.21
N ARG A 94 11.08 10.91 -8.00
CA ARG A 94 11.42 11.86 -9.08
C ARG A 94 10.97 13.26 -8.71
N GLU A 95 11.67 14.25 -9.21
CA GLU A 95 11.27 15.65 -9.05
C GLU A 95 9.81 15.89 -9.51
N GLY A 96 9.09 16.66 -8.74
CA GLY A 96 7.71 16.99 -8.99
C GLY A 96 6.69 15.92 -8.62
N GLN A 97 7.09 14.76 -8.07
CA GLN A 97 6.14 13.80 -7.49
C GLN A 97 5.55 14.31 -6.19
N VAL A 98 4.39 13.80 -5.83
CA VAL A 98 3.67 14.11 -4.60
C VAL A 98 3.45 12.82 -3.81
N VAL A 99 4.17 12.69 -2.69
CA VAL A 99 4.01 11.57 -1.76
C VAL A 99 2.79 11.82 -0.88
N VAL A 100 1.89 10.86 -0.85
CA VAL A 100 0.65 10.92 -0.08
C VAL A 100 0.71 9.87 1.02
N LEU A 101 0.65 10.32 2.29
CA LEU A 101 0.64 9.48 3.47
C LEU A 101 -0.72 9.56 4.18
N ASP A 102 -1.07 8.50 4.94
CA ASP A 102 -2.15 8.60 5.92
C ASP A 102 -1.78 9.57 7.03
N GLY A 103 -2.77 10.32 7.52
CA GLY A 103 -2.61 11.33 8.58
C GLY A 103 -2.42 10.78 9.99
N LEU A 104 -2.11 9.49 10.17
CA LEU A 104 -1.87 8.90 11.48
C LEU A 104 -0.50 9.35 12.02
N GLY A 105 -0.51 10.03 13.18
CA GLY A 105 0.62 10.75 13.78
C GLY A 105 1.81 9.93 14.30
N ALA A 106 2.02 8.70 13.84
CA ALA A 106 3.16 7.86 14.23
C ALA A 106 4.47 8.21 13.53
N HIS A 107 4.41 9.02 12.48
CA HIS A 107 5.57 9.34 11.67
C HIS A 107 6.18 10.66 12.13
N ARG A 108 7.50 10.71 12.32
CA ARG A 108 8.24 11.96 12.60
C ARG A 108 8.10 12.90 11.39
N PRO A 109 7.13 13.82 11.36
CA PRO A 109 6.73 14.48 10.12
C PRO A 109 7.86 15.30 9.52
N LYS A 110 8.74 15.85 10.38
CA LYS A 110 9.82 16.75 9.95
C LYS A 110 10.92 16.01 9.18
N ARG A 111 11.46 14.92 9.71
CA ARG A 111 12.55 14.17 9.06
C ARG A 111 12.10 13.53 7.76
N ILE A 112 10.89 12.93 7.76
CA ILE A 112 10.30 12.33 6.57
C ILE A 112 10.08 13.38 5.47
N ARG A 113 9.59 14.55 5.86
CA ARG A 113 9.43 15.68 4.93
C ARG A 113 10.76 16.10 4.32
N GLU A 114 11.78 16.29 5.14
CA GLU A 114 13.13 16.65 4.67
C GLU A 114 13.70 15.65 3.67
N LEU A 115 13.53 14.34 3.92
CA LEU A 115 13.99 13.27 3.02
C LEU A 115 13.26 13.28 1.66
N ILE A 116 11.96 13.54 1.67
CA ILE A 116 11.13 13.58 0.46
C ILE A 116 11.41 14.88 -0.33
N GLU A 117 11.42 16.02 0.34
CA GLU A 117 11.64 17.33 -0.28
C GLU A 117 13.05 17.47 -0.85
N ALA A 118 14.05 16.82 -0.24
CA ALA A 118 15.41 16.74 -0.78
C ALA A 118 15.49 16.06 -2.16
N ARG A 119 14.43 15.35 -2.57
CA ARG A 119 14.29 14.73 -3.90
C ARG A 119 13.48 15.58 -4.89
N GLY A 120 13.11 16.80 -4.50
CA GLY A 120 12.23 17.65 -5.31
C GLY A 120 10.79 17.15 -5.36
N ALA A 121 10.37 16.33 -4.40
CA ALA A 121 9.01 15.82 -4.28
C ALA A 121 8.28 16.51 -3.12
N ASP A 122 6.95 16.62 -3.21
CA ASP A 122 6.10 17.17 -2.16
C ASP A 122 5.56 16.09 -1.23
N LEU A 123 5.28 16.45 0.02
CA LEU A 123 4.60 15.57 0.99
C LEU A 123 3.25 16.16 1.38
N VAL A 124 2.20 15.36 1.21
CA VAL A 124 0.84 15.69 1.63
C VAL A 124 0.22 14.56 2.46
N PHE A 125 -0.77 14.88 3.27
CA PHE A 125 -1.45 13.90 4.12
C PHE A 125 -2.91 13.78 3.73
N LEU A 126 -3.40 12.55 3.68
CA LEU A 126 -4.82 12.26 3.51
C LEU A 126 -5.64 12.81 4.70
N PRO A 127 -6.88 13.21 4.48
CA PRO A 127 -7.80 13.45 5.57
C PRO A 127 -7.96 12.22 6.44
N SER A 128 -8.00 12.40 7.75
CA SER A 128 -8.20 11.29 8.69
C SER A 128 -9.44 10.47 8.34
N TYR A 129 -9.36 9.15 8.53
CA TYR A 129 -10.44 8.19 8.25
C TYR A 129 -10.97 8.23 6.81
N SER A 130 -10.09 8.28 5.83
CA SER A 130 -10.45 8.33 4.41
C SER A 130 -9.79 7.21 3.58
N PRO A 131 -9.98 5.92 3.90
CA PRO A 131 -9.39 4.82 3.16
C PRO A 131 -9.89 4.73 1.70
N ASP A 132 -11.09 5.24 1.43
CA ASP A 132 -11.68 5.35 0.09
C ASP A 132 -10.96 6.38 -0.82
N LEU A 133 -10.09 7.21 -0.26
CA LEU A 133 -9.21 8.13 -0.99
C LEU A 133 -7.78 7.57 -1.11
N ASN A 134 -7.53 6.35 -0.66
CA ASN A 134 -6.21 5.73 -0.66
C ASN A 134 -6.18 4.50 -1.59
N PRO A 135 -5.70 4.62 -2.85
CA PRO A 135 -5.73 3.53 -3.82
C PRO A 135 -4.88 2.32 -3.39
N ILE A 136 -3.89 2.50 -2.51
CA ILE A 136 -3.05 1.39 -2.03
C ILE A 136 -3.83 0.37 -1.19
N GLU A 137 -4.93 0.77 -0.58
CA GLU A 137 -5.79 -0.14 0.20
C GLU A 137 -6.40 -1.24 -0.68
N GLU A 138 -6.78 -0.92 -1.92
CA GLU A 138 -7.26 -1.92 -2.88
C GLU A 138 -6.12 -2.84 -3.33
N ALA A 139 -4.93 -2.29 -3.56
CA ALA A 139 -3.74 -3.07 -3.86
C ALA A 139 -3.41 -4.04 -2.71
N PHE A 140 -3.44 -3.57 -1.46
CA PHE A 140 -3.27 -4.44 -0.29
C PHE A 140 -4.37 -5.51 -0.18
N SER A 141 -5.60 -5.20 -0.56
CA SER A 141 -6.68 -6.19 -0.60
C SER A 141 -6.36 -7.32 -1.59
N LYS A 142 -5.88 -7.00 -2.81
CA LYS A 142 -5.41 -7.97 -3.79
C LYS A 142 -4.22 -8.78 -3.28
N VAL A 143 -3.19 -8.12 -2.74
CA VAL A 143 -2.01 -8.77 -2.16
C VAL A 143 -2.41 -9.74 -1.05
N LYS A 144 -3.26 -9.32 -0.11
CA LYS A 144 -3.78 -10.19 0.96
C LYS A 144 -4.56 -11.39 0.43
N ALA A 145 -5.33 -11.22 -0.63
CA ALA A 145 -6.08 -12.32 -1.25
C ALA A 145 -5.13 -13.37 -1.84
N LEU A 146 -4.06 -12.95 -2.52
CA LEU A 146 -3.05 -13.82 -3.09
C LEU A 146 -2.25 -14.55 -2.01
N VAL A 147 -1.79 -13.84 -0.98
CA VAL A 147 -1.07 -14.44 0.16
C VAL A 147 -1.94 -15.46 0.91
N ARG A 148 -3.24 -15.18 1.11
CA ARG A 148 -4.19 -16.14 1.69
C ARG A 148 -4.36 -17.39 0.81
N LYS A 149 -4.28 -17.23 -0.51
CA LYS A 149 -4.38 -18.36 -1.46
C LYS A 149 -3.17 -19.28 -1.35
N GLU A 150 -1.97 -18.73 -1.14
CA GLU A 150 -0.74 -19.50 -0.98
C GLU A 150 -0.68 -20.23 0.36
N GLY A 151 -1.22 -19.62 1.42
CA GLY A 151 -1.32 -20.27 2.72
C GLY A 151 0.03 -20.54 3.39
N ALA A 152 0.98 -19.60 3.27
CA ALA A 152 2.30 -19.68 3.91
C ALA A 152 2.20 -19.87 5.43
N ARG A 153 3.00 -20.81 6.00
CA ARG A 153 2.94 -21.21 7.41
C ARG A 153 4.19 -20.88 8.20
N VAL A 154 5.26 -20.46 7.53
CA VAL A 154 6.50 -19.95 8.12
C VAL A 154 6.78 -18.56 7.57
N ARG A 155 7.56 -17.78 8.32
CA ARG A 155 7.80 -16.35 8.02
C ARG A 155 8.46 -16.16 6.67
N GLU A 156 9.47 -16.96 6.37
CA GLU A 156 10.22 -16.90 5.12
C GLU A 156 9.30 -17.10 3.91
N ALA A 157 8.46 -18.14 3.96
CA ALA A 157 7.47 -18.39 2.91
C ALA A 157 6.41 -17.29 2.82
N LEU A 158 6.06 -16.63 3.96
CA LEU A 158 5.14 -15.49 3.97
C LEU A 158 5.75 -14.29 3.27
N VAL A 159 7.02 -13.95 3.55
CA VAL A 159 7.73 -12.84 2.90
C VAL A 159 7.86 -13.08 1.40
N GLU A 160 8.20 -14.30 0.99
CA GLU A 160 8.23 -14.67 -0.44
C GLU A 160 6.86 -14.57 -1.11
N ALA A 161 5.80 -15.03 -0.43
CA ALA A 161 4.43 -14.92 -0.92
C ALA A 161 4.00 -13.46 -1.09
N ILE A 162 4.36 -12.59 -0.13
CA ILE A 162 4.14 -11.14 -0.24
C ILE A 162 4.88 -10.59 -1.47
N GLY A 163 6.16 -10.93 -1.65
CA GLY A 163 6.94 -10.47 -2.80
C GLY A 163 6.34 -10.91 -4.15
N ARG A 164 5.85 -12.17 -4.25
CA ARG A 164 5.13 -12.62 -5.46
C ARG A 164 3.82 -11.87 -5.68
N ALA A 165 3.06 -11.65 -4.61
CA ALA A 165 1.78 -10.95 -4.66
C ALA A 165 1.92 -9.47 -5.05
N LEU A 166 2.99 -8.79 -4.58
CA LEU A 166 3.31 -7.42 -4.99
C LEU A 166 3.57 -7.32 -6.49
N ARG A 167 4.35 -8.26 -7.05
CA ARG A 167 4.60 -8.31 -8.51
C ARG A 167 3.37 -8.65 -9.35
N ALA A 168 2.33 -9.20 -8.75
CA ALA A 168 1.06 -9.49 -9.43
C ALA A 168 0.09 -8.30 -9.48
N VAL A 169 0.43 -7.19 -8.84
CA VAL A 169 -0.29 -5.92 -9.00
C VAL A 169 0.24 -5.24 -10.26
N THR A 170 -0.60 -5.14 -11.28
CA THR A 170 -0.21 -4.60 -12.60
C THR A 170 -0.48 -3.09 -12.70
N PRO A 171 0.08 -2.40 -13.71
CA PRO A 171 -0.28 -1.01 -14.00
C PRO A 171 -1.78 -0.80 -14.26
N GLU A 172 -2.45 -1.77 -14.89
CA GLU A 172 -3.90 -1.74 -15.14
C GLU A 172 -4.69 -1.82 -13.83
N ASP A 173 -4.24 -2.65 -12.87
CA ASP A 173 -4.81 -2.67 -11.52
C ASP A 173 -4.64 -1.30 -10.87
N ALA A 174 -3.43 -0.75 -10.89
CA ALA A 174 -3.14 0.57 -10.30
C ALA A 174 -4.02 1.65 -10.92
N ALA A 175 -4.15 1.69 -12.24
CA ALA A 175 -5.03 2.63 -12.93
C ALA A 175 -6.48 2.51 -12.46
N SER A 176 -6.98 1.28 -12.28
CA SER A 176 -8.33 1.04 -11.75
C SER A 176 -8.49 1.53 -10.32
N TYR A 177 -7.51 1.28 -9.44
CA TYR A 177 -7.55 1.72 -8.04
C TYR A 177 -7.48 3.24 -7.90
N PHE A 178 -6.62 3.88 -8.68
CA PHE A 178 -6.52 5.35 -8.73
C PHE A 178 -7.84 5.97 -9.20
N ALA A 179 -8.41 5.44 -10.29
CA ALA A 179 -9.68 5.90 -10.82
C ALA A 179 -10.83 5.74 -9.79
N HIS A 180 -10.90 4.60 -9.10
CA HIS A 180 -11.90 4.37 -8.05
C HIS A 180 -11.74 5.32 -6.87
N ALA A 181 -10.52 5.63 -6.46
CA ALA A 181 -10.24 6.62 -5.43
C ALA A 181 -10.43 8.09 -5.89
N GLY A 182 -10.69 8.32 -7.19
CA GLY A 182 -11.00 9.63 -7.77
C GLY A 182 -9.78 10.39 -8.29
N TYR A 183 -8.69 9.69 -8.64
CA TYR A 183 -7.48 10.28 -9.23
C TYR A 183 -7.34 9.88 -10.69
N TRP A 184 -7.16 10.89 -11.56
CA TRP A 184 -7.07 10.70 -13.00
C TRP A 184 -5.81 11.35 -13.56
N PRO A 185 -5.20 10.76 -14.61
CA PRO A 185 -4.22 11.49 -15.40
C PRO A 185 -4.83 12.78 -15.92
N GLN A 186 -4.11 13.89 -15.81
CA GLN A 186 -4.53 15.12 -16.44
C GLN A 186 -4.05 15.12 -17.89
N ASP A 187 -4.98 15.30 -18.82
CA ASP A 187 -4.60 15.60 -20.19
C ASP A 187 -3.86 16.94 -20.18
N GLN A 188 -2.65 16.92 -20.73
CA GLN A 188 -1.92 18.19 -20.90
C GLN A 188 -2.79 19.09 -21.80
N PRO A 189 -3.00 20.36 -21.46
CA PRO A 189 -3.58 21.29 -22.41
C PRO A 189 -2.68 21.33 -23.64
N LEU A 190 -3.28 21.11 -24.81
CA LEU A 190 -2.67 21.25 -26.11
C LEU A 190 -2.06 22.64 -26.31
#